data_43dec110e17991820f123afed98524eb
#
_entry.id   43dec110e17991820f123afed98524eb
#
_cell.length_a   1.000
_cell.length_b   1.000
_cell.length_c   1.000
_cell.angle_alpha   90.00
_cell.angle_beta   90.00
_cell.angle_gamma   90.00
#
_symmetry.space_group_name_H-M   'P 1'
#
loop_
_entity.id
_entity.type
_entity.pdbx_description
1 polymer ?
#
loop_
_entity_poly.entity_id
_entity_poly.type
_entity_poly.pdbx_seq_one_letter_code
_entity_poly.pdbx_strand_id
1 'polypeptide(L)'
;LDVFALEDCALGVPPRWNRDPKTGIEAPLAFGKQLDYRDPALVGDIKYLWEPNRHLQLVTLAQAYALTREPRHAEALRMQLESWFEQCPFRMGANWSSSLEAGLRLVNWALAWQLLGGVEAPIFAGPAGEAFRARWLASVYEHAEFICGHLSLHSSANNHLIGELAGVFTAAVA
;
A
#
# COMPACT_ATOMS: atom_id res chain seq x y z
N LEU A 1 11.58 7.61 -7.86
CA LEU A 1 10.58 8.09 -6.93
C LEU A 1 11.24 9.01 -5.90
N ASP A 2 10.66 10.18 -5.66
CA ASP A 2 11.12 11.06 -4.60
C ASP A 2 10.46 10.64 -3.29
N VAL A 3 11.27 10.47 -2.25
CA VAL A 3 10.82 10.07 -0.91
C VAL A 3 11.34 11.13 0.07
N PHE A 4 10.51 12.07 0.44
CA PHE A 4 10.86 13.24 1.25
C PHE A 4 12.08 13.99 0.67
N ALA A 5 13.21 13.99 1.41
CA ALA A 5 14.46 14.65 0.98
C ALA A 5 15.37 13.78 0.10
N LEU A 6 14.93 12.56 -0.25
CA LEU A 6 15.67 11.69 -1.17
C LEU A 6 15.11 11.86 -2.57
N GLU A 7 15.87 12.48 -3.45
CA GLU A 7 15.57 12.58 -4.86
C GLU A 7 16.00 11.31 -5.60
N ASP A 8 15.26 10.94 -6.65
CA ASP A 8 15.54 9.77 -7.52
C ASP A 8 15.82 8.46 -6.76
N CYS A 9 15.08 8.22 -5.69
CA CYS A 9 15.26 7.04 -4.85
C CYS A 9 14.96 5.74 -5.61
N ALA A 10 15.98 4.90 -5.76
CA ALA A 10 15.85 3.59 -6.38
C ALA A 10 15.30 2.56 -5.38
N LEU A 11 14.02 2.25 -5.48
CA LEU A 11 13.37 1.23 -4.63
C LEU A 11 13.64 -0.20 -5.09
N GLY A 12 14.22 -0.39 -6.29
CA GLY A 12 14.38 -1.69 -6.95
C GLY A 12 13.24 -2.02 -7.93
N VAL A 13 13.42 -3.09 -8.70
CA VAL A 13 12.40 -3.62 -9.64
C VAL A 13 12.37 -5.15 -9.49
N PRO A 14 11.34 -5.69 -8.80
CA PRO A 14 10.31 -4.99 -8.04
C PRO A 14 10.86 -4.21 -6.83
N PRO A 15 10.11 -3.25 -6.27
CA PRO A 15 10.54 -2.52 -5.07
C PRO A 15 10.77 -3.45 -3.87
N ARG A 16 11.73 -3.07 -3.02
CA ARG A 16 11.98 -3.74 -1.74
C ARG A 16 11.13 -3.08 -0.65
N TRP A 17 9.92 -3.58 -0.48
CA TRP A 17 8.87 -2.94 0.32
C TRP A 17 9.13 -2.89 1.84
N ASN A 18 9.99 -3.78 2.36
CA ASN A 18 10.36 -3.81 3.78
C ASN A 18 11.69 -3.11 4.06
N ARG A 19 12.29 -2.45 3.05
CA ARG A 19 13.56 -1.74 3.20
C ARG A 19 13.35 -0.24 3.33
N ASP A 20 13.95 0.35 4.38
CA ASP A 20 14.08 1.80 4.46
C ASP A 20 15.04 2.32 3.37
N PRO A 21 14.57 3.12 2.41
CA PRO A 21 15.43 3.61 1.33
C PRO A 21 16.51 4.60 1.80
N LYS A 22 16.33 5.23 2.98
CA LYS A 22 17.29 6.20 3.53
C LYS A 22 18.48 5.53 4.19
N THR A 23 18.24 4.51 5.00
CA THR A 23 19.30 3.84 5.79
C THR A 23 19.73 2.51 5.17
N GLY A 24 18.91 1.94 4.32
CA GLY A 24 19.13 0.62 3.75
C GLY A 24 18.77 -0.54 4.68
N ILE A 25 18.25 -0.27 5.87
CA ILE A 25 17.84 -1.30 6.84
C ILE A 25 16.61 -2.04 6.30
N GLU A 26 16.64 -3.38 6.41
CA GLU A 26 15.53 -4.27 6.09
C GLU A 26 14.75 -4.57 7.36
N ALA A 27 13.49 -4.12 7.44
CA ALA A 27 12.62 -4.40 8.57
C ALA A 27 12.22 -5.89 8.60
N PRO A 28 12.21 -6.55 9.77
CA PRO A 28 11.86 -7.96 9.86
C PRO A 28 10.38 -8.21 9.63
N LEU A 29 10.05 -9.39 9.10
CA LEU A 29 8.68 -9.89 8.97
C LEU A 29 8.19 -10.49 10.30
N ALA A 30 8.19 -9.70 11.36
CA ALA A 30 7.55 -10.03 12.63
C ALA A 30 6.08 -9.59 12.62
N PHE A 31 5.28 -10.00 13.62
CA PHE A 31 3.90 -9.54 13.75
C PHE A 31 3.85 -8.02 13.91
N GLY A 32 3.23 -7.32 12.96
CA GLY A 32 3.35 -5.87 12.80
C GLY A 32 2.98 -5.06 14.04
N LYS A 33 1.94 -5.45 14.77
CA LYS A 33 1.51 -4.75 16.00
C LYS A 33 2.42 -4.97 17.21
N GLN A 34 3.30 -5.96 17.16
CA GLN A 34 4.32 -6.22 18.18
C GLN A 34 5.71 -5.71 17.79
N LEU A 35 5.86 -5.32 16.51
CA LEU A 35 7.11 -4.75 16.03
C LEU A 35 7.31 -3.35 16.62
N ASP A 36 8.46 -3.12 17.26
CA ASP A 36 8.83 -1.76 17.69
C ASP A 36 9.30 -0.94 16.49
N TYR A 37 8.32 -0.37 15.78
CA TYR A 37 8.58 0.47 14.60
C TYR A 37 9.23 1.83 14.93
N ARG A 38 9.49 2.12 16.22
CA ARG A 38 10.23 3.30 16.66
C ARG A 38 11.72 3.04 16.86
N ASP A 39 12.11 1.77 16.88
CA ASP A 39 13.53 1.40 16.96
C ASP A 39 14.21 1.53 15.59
N PRO A 40 15.06 2.57 15.38
CA PRO A 40 15.71 2.78 14.10
C PRO A 40 16.77 1.71 13.78
N ALA A 41 17.24 0.95 14.76
CA ALA A 41 18.13 -0.18 14.50
C ALA A 41 17.39 -1.37 13.89
N LEU A 42 16.08 -1.46 14.14
CA LEU A 42 15.24 -2.56 13.67
C LEU A 42 14.57 -2.27 12.31
N VAL A 43 14.09 -1.05 12.11
CA VAL A 43 13.27 -0.70 10.93
C VAL A 43 13.82 0.47 10.11
N GLY A 44 14.93 1.06 10.52
CA GLY A 44 15.44 2.30 9.94
C GLY A 44 14.58 3.51 10.32
N ASP A 45 14.49 4.49 9.42
CA ASP A 45 13.56 5.60 9.57
C ASP A 45 12.17 5.17 9.04
N ILE A 46 11.28 4.82 9.96
CA ILE A 46 9.98 4.26 9.63
C ILE A 46 9.15 5.14 8.68
N LYS A 47 9.31 6.47 8.69
CA LYS A 47 8.59 7.36 7.79
C LYS A 47 9.03 7.16 6.34
N TYR A 48 10.34 6.97 6.11
CA TYR A 48 10.88 6.69 4.79
C TYR A 48 10.48 5.29 4.29
N LEU A 49 10.34 4.33 5.20
CA LEU A 49 9.82 3.01 4.84
C LEU A 49 8.32 3.07 4.48
N TRP A 50 7.50 3.78 5.26
CA TRP A 50 6.06 3.86 5.01
C TRP A 50 5.70 4.65 3.76
N GLU A 51 6.44 5.71 3.41
CA GLU A 51 6.08 6.62 2.32
C GLU A 51 5.84 5.90 0.97
N PRO A 52 6.77 5.08 0.43
CA PRO A 52 6.52 4.32 -0.79
C PRO A 52 5.41 3.28 -0.62
N ASN A 53 5.19 2.79 0.59
CA ASN A 53 4.17 1.79 0.93
C ASN A 53 2.76 2.38 1.08
N ARG A 54 2.57 3.69 1.00
CA ARG A 54 1.26 4.35 0.84
C ARG A 54 0.70 4.19 -0.56
N HIS A 55 1.53 3.81 -1.51
CA HIS A 55 1.15 3.49 -2.89
C HIS A 55 0.60 4.67 -3.70
N LEU A 56 1.02 5.90 -3.41
CA LEU A 56 0.65 7.06 -4.22
C LEU A 56 1.12 6.92 -5.68
N GLN A 57 2.26 6.28 -5.91
CA GLN A 57 2.78 5.98 -7.25
C GLN A 57 1.83 5.07 -8.06
N LEU A 58 1.03 4.22 -7.42
CA LEU A 58 0.02 3.42 -8.13
C LEU A 58 -1.11 4.30 -8.67
N VAL A 59 -1.50 5.34 -7.94
CA VAL A 59 -2.45 6.35 -8.43
C VAL A 59 -1.89 7.06 -9.67
N THR A 60 -0.62 7.46 -9.63
CA THR A 60 0.05 8.08 -10.79
C THR A 60 0.06 7.16 -12.02
N LEU A 61 0.37 5.87 -11.82
CA LEU A 61 0.33 4.87 -12.91
C LEU A 61 -1.10 4.69 -13.46
N ALA A 62 -2.10 4.63 -12.58
CA ALA A 62 -3.49 4.52 -12.99
C ALA A 62 -3.98 5.78 -13.71
N GLN A 63 -3.56 6.98 -13.30
CA GLN A 63 -3.81 8.24 -14.03
C GLN A 63 -3.18 8.22 -15.42
N ALA A 64 -1.92 7.80 -15.53
CA ALA A 64 -1.25 7.66 -16.82
C ALA A 64 -2.00 6.69 -17.74
N TYR A 65 -2.46 5.56 -17.22
CA TYR A 65 -3.30 4.62 -17.97
C TYR A 65 -4.64 5.25 -18.38
N ALA A 66 -5.32 5.93 -17.47
CA ALA A 66 -6.60 6.57 -17.77
C ALA A 66 -6.51 7.60 -18.91
N LEU A 67 -5.41 8.35 -18.97
CA LEU A 67 -5.15 9.39 -19.97
C LEU A 67 -4.66 8.83 -21.30
N THR A 68 -3.76 7.84 -21.27
CA THR A 68 -3.07 7.36 -22.49
C THR A 68 -3.65 6.07 -23.06
N ARG A 69 -4.33 5.29 -22.23
CA ARG A 69 -4.78 3.91 -22.51
C ARG A 69 -3.64 2.95 -22.85
N GLU A 70 -2.39 3.32 -22.54
CA GLU A 70 -1.25 2.44 -22.77
C GLU A 70 -1.19 1.32 -21.71
N PRO A 71 -1.27 0.04 -22.11
CA PRO A 71 -1.33 -1.09 -21.17
C PRO A 71 -0.12 -1.16 -20.22
N ARG A 72 1.05 -0.69 -20.64
CA ARG A 72 2.28 -0.71 -19.82
C ARG A 72 2.10 -0.06 -18.45
N HIS A 73 1.25 0.97 -18.33
CA HIS A 73 1.03 1.65 -17.04
C HIS A 73 0.21 0.78 -16.08
N ALA A 74 -0.82 0.09 -16.59
CA ALA A 74 -1.61 -0.84 -15.79
C ALA A 74 -0.77 -2.07 -15.40
N GLU A 75 0.04 -2.61 -16.31
CA GLU A 75 0.93 -3.72 -16.01
C GLU A 75 2.02 -3.36 -14.99
N ALA A 76 2.58 -2.15 -15.05
CA ALA A 76 3.53 -1.67 -14.04
C ALA A 76 2.87 -1.54 -12.65
N LEU A 77 1.62 -1.09 -12.60
CA LEU A 77 0.83 -1.06 -11.36
C LEU A 77 0.63 -2.48 -10.82
N ARG A 78 0.17 -3.40 -11.66
CA ARG A 78 -0.05 -4.81 -11.31
C ARG A 78 1.23 -5.44 -10.74
N MET A 79 2.35 -5.32 -11.44
CA MET A 79 3.64 -5.86 -11.01
C MET A 79 4.05 -5.35 -9.62
N GLN A 80 3.87 -4.03 -9.36
CA GLN A 80 4.20 -3.47 -8.07
C GLN A 80 3.28 -4.00 -6.98
N LEU A 81 1.99 -4.09 -7.24
CA LEU A 81 1.01 -4.52 -6.25
C LEU A 81 1.12 -6.02 -5.93
N GLU A 82 1.32 -6.87 -6.95
CA GLU A 82 1.59 -8.31 -6.76
C GLU A 82 2.86 -8.51 -5.92
N SER A 83 3.94 -7.80 -6.24
CA SER A 83 5.18 -7.82 -5.47
C SER A 83 4.98 -7.37 -4.01
N TRP A 84 4.10 -6.37 -3.78
CA TRP A 84 3.79 -5.94 -2.43
C TRP A 84 3.03 -7.01 -1.65
N PHE A 85 2.06 -7.68 -2.25
CA PHE A 85 1.33 -8.80 -1.62
C PHE A 85 2.24 -9.95 -1.19
N GLU A 86 3.28 -10.22 -1.97
CA GLU A 86 4.27 -11.26 -1.66
C GLU A 86 5.19 -10.86 -0.51
N GLN A 87 5.70 -9.61 -0.52
CA GLN A 87 6.68 -9.13 0.45
C GLN A 87 6.07 -8.65 1.77
N CYS A 88 4.79 -8.28 1.77
CA CYS A 88 4.09 -7.70 2.92
C CYS A 88 2.85 -8.53 3.31
N PRO A 89 3.03 -9.82 3.69
CA PRO A 89 1.89 -10.68 4.02
C PRO A 89 1.08 -10.12 5.18
N PHE A 90 -0.21 -10.44 5.19
CA PHE A 90 -1.18 -9.91 6.15
C PHE A 90 -0.68 -9.97 7.59
N ARG A 91 -0.73 -8.84 8.29
CA ARG A 91 -0.29 -8.61 9.67
C ARG A 91 1.21 -8.72 9.92
N MET A 92 2.05 -8.96 8.91
CA MET A 92 3.48 -9.15 9.10
C MET A 92 4.30 -7.95 8.61
N GLY A 93 5.33 -7.59 9.38
CA GLY A 93 6.28 -6.52 9.04
C GLY A 93 5.80 -5.11 9.39
N ALA A 94 6.68 -4.15 9.12
CA ALA A 94 6.49 -2.73 9.46
C ALA A 94 5.29 -2.10 8.73
N ASN A 95 4.90 -2.64 7.59
CA ASN A 95 3.75 -2.16 6.81
C ASN A 95 2.40 -2.47 7.46
N TRP A 96 2.38 -3.34 8.47
CA TRP A 96 1.21 -3.69 9.26
C TRP A 96 1.32 -3.22 10.72
N SER A 97 2.17 -2.23 11.01
CA SER A 97 2.32 -1.67 12.36
C SER A 97 1.33 -0.52 12.65
N SER A 98 0.89 0.21 11.62
CA SER A 98 0.01 1.38 11.74
C SER A 98 -1.28 1.22 10.94
N SER A 99 -2.42 1.41 11.62
CA SER A 99 -3.75 1.39 10.98
C SER A 99 -3.96 2.60 10.07
N LEU A 100 -3.36 3.75 10.38
CA LEU A 100 -3.38 4.93 9.51
C LEU A 100 -2.73 4.63 8.15
N GLU A 101 -1.56 3.97 8.15
CA GLU A 101 -0.88 3.62 6.90
C GLU A 101 -1.69 2.64 6.05
N ALA A 102 -2.40 1.70 6.70
CA ALA A 102 -3.35 0.82 6.03
C ALA A 102 -4.53 1.62 5.44
N GLY A 103 -5.05 2.61 6.17
CA GLY A 103 -6.11 3.50 5.68
C GLY A 103 -5.68 4.32 4.46
N LEU A 104 -4.48 4.89 4.47
CA LEU A 104 -3.94 5.65 3.33
C LEU A 104 -3.77 4.75 2.09
N ARG A 105 -3.32 3.51 2.26
CA ARG A 105 -3.28 2.53 1.15
C ARG A 105 -4.66 2.28 0.56
N LEU A 106 -5.67 2.07 1.39
CA LEU A 106 -7.04 1.84 0.91
C LEU A 106 -7.57 3.01 0.08
N VAL A 107 -7.33 4.26 0.50
CA VAL A 107 -7.72 5.44 -0.28
C VAL A 107 -7.03 5.43 -1.65
N ASN A 108 -5.72 5.22 -1.68
CA ASN A 108 -4.96 5.21 -2.93
C ASN A 108 -5.34 4.02 -3.83
N TRP A 109 -5.65 2.87 -3.24
CA TRP A 109 -6.10 1.70 -4.01
C TRP A 109 -7.49 1.91 -4.61
N ALA A 110 -8.41 2.51 -3.89
CA ALA A 110 -9.74 2.86 -4.41
C ALA A 110 -9.64 3.85 -5.59
N LEU A 111 -8.80 4.88 -5.46
CA LEU A 111 -8.53 5.81 -6.56
C LEU A 111 -7.93 5.10 -7.78
N ALA A 112 -6.92 4.27 -7.58
CA ALA A 112 -6.30 3.51 -8.66
C ALA A 112 -7.28 2.56 -9.32
N TRP A 113 -8.11 1.87 -8.54
CA TRP A 113 -9.17 0.98 -9.03
C TRP A 113 -10.14 1.71 -9.95
N GLN A 114 -10.66 2.87 -9.54
CA GLN A 114 -11.60 3.66 -10.36
C GLN A 114 -10.94 4.19 -11.64
N LEU A 115 -9.70 4.66 -11.55
CA LEU A 115 -8.94 5.16 -12.71
C LEU A 115 -8.61 4.08 -13.74
N LEU A 116 -8.44 2.82 -13.32
CA LEU A 116 -8.26 1.68 -14.21
C LEU A 116 -9.56 1.31 -14.96
N GLY A 117 -10.72 1.69 -14.43
CA GLY A 117 -12.05 1.36 -14.99
C GLY A 117 -12.89 0.43 -14.10
N GLY A 118 -12.53 0.31 -12.82
CA GLY A 118 -13.28 -0.52 -11.87
C GLY A 118 -13.22 -2.01 -12.20
N VAL A 119 -14.29 -2.72 -11.90
CA VAL A 119 -14.40 -4.18 -12.09
C VAL A 119 -14.23 -4.62 -13.55
N GLU A 120 -14.55 -3.74 -14.51
CA GLU A 120 -14.46 -3.98 -15.95
C GLU A 120 -13.09 -3.64 -16.54
N ALA A 121 -12.10 -3.29 -15.71
CA ALA A 121 -10.78 -2.90 -16.19
C ALA A 121 -10.13 -4.05 -17.00
N PRO A 122 -9.57 -3.76 -18.20
CA PRO A 122 -8.97 -4.80 -19.05
C PRO A 122 -7.85 -5.60 -18.39
N ILE A 123 -7.16 -5.03 -17.39
CA ILE A 123 -6.11 -5.72 -16.64
C ILE A 123 -6.63 -6.92 -15.84
N PHE A 124 -7.94 -6.99 -15.61
CA PHE A 124 -8.60 -8.11 -14.91
C PHE A 124 -9.11 -9.19 -15.85
N ALA A 125 -8.88 -9.07 -17.16
CA ALA A 125 -9.33 -10.04 -18.13
C ALA A 125 -8.51 -11.34 -18.10
N GLY A 126 -9.20 -12.45 -18.31
CA GLY A 126 -8.61 -13.79 -18.34
C GLY A 126 -8.16 -14.32 -16.97
N PRO A 127 -7.72 -15.60 -16.91
CA PRO A 127 -7.46 -16.26 -15.63
C PRO A 127 -6.44 -15.55 -14.73
N ALA A 128 -5.37 -15.01 -15.31
CA ALA A 128 -4.35 -14.28 -14.55
C ALA A 128 -4.86 -12.93 -14.04
N GLY A 129 -5.68 -12.22 -14.84
CA GLY A 129 -6.32 -10.97 -14.42
C GLY A 129 -7.37 -11.19 -13.33
N GLU A 130 -8.16 -12.24 -13.45
CA GLU A 130 -9.15 -12.64 -12.43
C GLU A 130 -8.46 -13.00 -11.10
N ALA A 131 -7.37 -13.74 -11.14
CA ALA A 131 -6.58 -14.06 -9.95
C ALA A 131 -5.99 -12.80 -9.29
N PHE A 132 -5.45 -11.86 -10.07
CA PHE A 132 -4.97 -10.58 -9.58
C PHE A 132 -6.09 -9.77 -8.92
N ARG A 133 -7.25 -9.65 -9.57
CA ARG A 133 -8.44 -8.98 -9.02
C ARG A 133 -8.85 -9.60 -7.69
N ALA A 134 -8.96 -10.92 -7.64
CA ALA A 134 -9.34 -11.64 -6.41
C ALA A 134 -8.35 -11.38 -5.28
N ARG A 135 -7.04 -11.41 -5.56
CA ARG A 135 -6.00 -11.12 -4.55
C ARG A 135 -6.06 -9.66 -4.07
N TRP A 136 -6.30 -8.70 -4.98
CA TRP A 136 -6.45 -7.29 -4.61
C TRP A 136 -7.65 -7.08 -3.67
N LEU A 137 -8.83 -7.61 -4.05
CA LEU A 137 -10.03 -7.50 -3.21
C LEU A 137 -9.88 -8.21 -1.86
N ALA A 138 -9.22 -9.37 -1.82
CA ALA A 138 -8.88 -10.02 -0.56
C ALA A 138 -8.00 -9.14 0.31
N SER A 139 -7.01 -8.46 -0.27
CA SER A 139 -6.14 -7.56 0.48
C SER A 139 -6.87 -6.28 0.95
N VAL A 140 -7.83 -5.76 0.18
CA VAL A 140 -8.73 -4.69 0.64
C VAL A 140 -9.49 -5.11 1.90
N TYR A 141 -10.05 -6.32 1.89
CA TYR A 141 -10.72 -6.88 3.07
C TYR A 141 -9.78 -7.05 4.26
N GLU A 142 -8.57 -7.59 4.03
CA GLU A 142 -7.52 -7.74 5.06
C GLU A 142 -7.16 -6.39 5.70
N HIS A 143 -7.07 -5.30 4.91
CA HIS A 143 -6.83 -3.95 5.43
C HIS A 143 -7.99 -3.43 6.27
N ALA A 144 -9.22 -3.59 5.78
CA ALA A 144 -10.41 -3.16 6.51
C ALA A 144 -10.55 -3.91 7.86
N GLU A 145 -10.33 -5.23 7.87
CA GLU A 145 -10.30 -6.05 9.09
C GLU A 145 -9.23 -5.56 10.06
N PHE A 146 -8.01 -5.32 9.55
CA PHE A 146 -6.91 -4.83 10.37
C PHE A 146 -7.21 -3.47 10.99
N ILE A 147 -7.74 -2.51 10.22
CA ILE A 147 -8.10 -1.18 10.71
C ILE A 147 -9.20 -1.27 11.76
N CYS A 148 -10.29 -1.99 11.48
CA CYS A 148 -11.41 -2.13 12.42
C CYS A 148 -11.00 -2.79 13.74
N GLY A 149 -10.04 -3.71 13.70
CA GLY A 149 -9.48 -4.36 14.90
C GLY A 149 -8.49 -3.49 15.69
N HIS A 150 -8.02 -2.36 15.14
CA HIS A 150 -6.93 -1.58 15.72
C HIS A 150 -7.12 -0.06 15.55
N LEU A 151 -8.34 0.44 15.70
CA LEU A 151 -8.65 1.87 15.60
C LEU A 151 -7.92 2.71 16.65
N SER A 152 -7.51 3.90 16.26
CA SER A 152 -6.85 4.89 17.13
C SER A 152 -7.86 5.62 18.01
N LEU A 153 -8.38 4.95 19.06
CA LEU A 153 -9.46 5.44 19.92
C LEU A 153 -8.99 6.28 21.13
N HIS A 154 -7.67 6.43 21.34
CA HIS A 154 -7.12 7.10 22.53
C HIS A 154 -6.36 8.38 22.17
N SER A 155 -5.08 8.49 22.53
CA SER A 155 -4.26 9.68 22.31
C SER A 155 -4.13 10.12 20.85
N SER A 156 -4.35 9.20 19.90
CA SER A 156 -4.34 9.46 18.46
C SER A 156 -5.76 9.50 17.84
N ALA A 157 -6.81 9.64 18.67
CA ALA A 157 -8.20 9.78 18.22
C ALA A 157 -8.48 11.17 17.60
N ASN A 158 -7.72 11.50 16.58
CA ASN A 158 -7.80 12.76 15.83
C ASN A 158 -7.62 12.45 14.33
N ASN A 159 -6.61 13.02 13.69
CA ASN A 159 -6.29 12.78 12.28
C ASN A 159 -6.00 11.31 11.96
N HIS A 160 -5.44 10.51 12.90
CA HIS A 160 -5.24 9.08 12.67
C HIS A 160 -6.59 8.36 12.50
N LEU A 161 -7.50 8.53 13.47
CA LEU A 161 -8.82 7.91 13.39
C LEU A 161 -9.60 8.34 12.14
N ILE A 162 -9.50 9.63 11.78
CA ILE A 162 -10.14 10.15 10.56
C ILE A 162 -9.58 9.45 9.31
N GLY A 163 -8.26 9.32 9.19
CA GLY A 163 -7.61 8.65 8.07
C GLY A 163 -7.94 7.15 7.99
N GLU A 164 -8.01 6.48 9.14
CA GLU A 164 -8.42 5.09 9.28
C GLU A 164 -9.87 4.86 8.78
N LEU A 165 -10.81 5.66 9.27
CA LEU A 165 -12.22 5.58 8.89
C LEU A 165 -12.44 5.99 7.42
N ALA A 166 -11.73 7.02 6.95
CA ALA A 166 -11.79 7.44 5.55
C ALA A 166 -11.32 6.31 4.62
N GLY A 167 -10.25 5.59 4.99
CA GLY A 167 -9.77 4.45 4.22
C GLY A 167 -10.81 3.34 4.10
N VAL A 168 -11.39 2.92 5.23
CA VAL A 168 -12.44 1.87 5.23
C VAL A 168 -13.68 2.33 4.45
N PHE A 169 -14.14 3.56 4.69
CA PHE A 169 -15.30 4.09 3.97
C PHE A 169 -15.06 4.14 2.45
N THR A 170 -13.91 4.68 2.02
CA THR A 170 -13.58 4.81 0.59
C THR A 170 -13.51 3.44 -0.08
N ALA A 171 -12.90 2.45 0.58
CA ALA A 171 -12.83 1.09 0.05
C ALA A 171 -14.19 0.38 -0.01
N ALA A 172 -15.12 0.73 0.88
CA ALA A 172 -16.45 0.14 0.91
C ALA A 172 -17.39 0.68 -0.18
N VAL A 173 -17.10 1.87 -0.74
CA VAL A 173 -17.96 2.52 -1.75
C VAL A 173 -17.34 2.52 -3.15
N ALA A 174 -16.10 2.12 -3.31
CA ALA A 174 -15.39 2.06 -4.60
C ALA A 174 -15.73 0.80 -5.39
#